data_e4d65dc8f747c1c4abfa050e02d7f43c
#
_entry.id   e4d65dc8f747c1c4abfa050e02d7f43c
#
_cell.length_a   1.000
_cell.length_b   1.000
_cell.length_c   1.000
_cell.angle_alpha   90.00
_cell.angle_beta   90.00
_cell.angle_gamma   90.00
#
_symmetry.space_group_name_H-M   'P 1'
#
loop_
_entity.id
_entity.type
_entity.pdbx_description
1 polymer ?
#
loop_
_entity_poly.entity_id
_entity_poly.type
_entity_poly.pdbx_seq_one_letter_code
_entity_poly.pdbx_strand_id
1 'polypeptide(L)'
;MALRTILITVIVTSFLTPALAQSTPEQIAAHFFDIYKTEGGSDSAVSYLFATNKYTANLGPQLDTVKSKLKQYISYFGQFHGYDLLSKKSAGPNYILFVYLARHDREPLTFRMLFYKAADKWKIQTFNFNDSMDDELQDASKAISFRENN
;
A
#
# COMPACT_ATOMS: atom_id res chain seq x y z
N MET A 1 -70.69 -23.36 -0.76
CA MET A 1 -69.79 -22.61 0.12
C MET A 1 -68.36 -22.95 -0.29
N ALA A 2 -67.69 -22.03 -1.02
CA ALA A 2 -66.31 -22.24 -1.50
C ALA A 2 -65.35 -21.51 -0.56
N LEU A 3 -64.50 -22.28 0.12
CA LEU A 3 -63.48 -21.78 1.03
C LEU A 3 -62.27 -21.30 0.19
N ARG A 4 -62.04 -19.97 0.09
CA ARG A 4 -60.86 -19.40 -0.56
C ARG A 4 -59.69 -19.39 0.41
N THR A 5 -58.73 -20.26 0.16
CA THR A 5 -57.46 -20.26 0.89
C THR A 5 -56.55 -19.16 0.32
N ILE A 6 -56.28 -18.12 1.11
CA ILE A 6 -55.33 -17.04 0.76
C ILE A 6 -53.93 -17.53 1.18
N LEU A 7 -53.06 -17.78 0.17
CA LEU A 7 -51.64 -18.10 0.37
C LEU A 7 -50.85 -16.78 0.53
N ILE A 8 -50.43 -16.46 1.75
CA ILE A 8 -49.60 -15.29 2.02
C ILE A 8 -48.11 -15.71 1.78
N THR A 9 -47.56 -15.28 0.66
CA THR A 9 -46.14 -15.46 0.36
C THR A 9 -45.33 -14.37 1.07
N VAL A 10 -44.65 -14.73 2.15
CA VAL A 10 -43.70 -13.83 2.84
C VAL A 10 -42.40 -13.75 2.04
N ILE A 11 -42.16 -12.64 1.34
CA ILE A 11 -40.90 -12.36 0.68
C ILE A 11 -39.93 -11.84 1.74
N VAL A 12 -38.99 -12.73 2.17
CA VAL A 12 -37.86 -12.33 3.02
C VAL A 12 -36.83 -11.64 2.14
N THR A 13 -36.81 -10.32 2.07
CA THR A 13 -35.76 -9.53 1.47
C THR A 13 -34.56 -9.53 2.40
N SER A 14 -33.58 -10.39 2.11
CA SER A 14 -32.26 -10.37 2.75
C SER A 14 -31.53 -9.09 2.36
N PHE A 15 -31.50 -8.11 3.25
CA PHE A 15 -30.61 -6.95 3.12
C PHE A 15 -29.16 -7.44 3.27
N LEU A 16 -28.47 -7.68 2.15
CA LEU A 16 -27.02 -7.77 2.15
C LEU A 16 -26.48 -6.37 2.47
N THR A 17 -26.17 -6.14 3.75
CA THR A 17 -25.35 -4.98 4.13
C THR A 17 -23.98 -5.18 3.48
N PRO A 18 -23.47 -4.24 2.62
CA PRO A 18 -22.11 -4.31 2.17
C PRO A 18 -21.21 -4.18 3.41
N ALA A 19 -20.57 -5.27 3.81
CA ALA A 19 -19.47 -5.18 4.75
C ALA A 19 -18.47 -4.21 4.13
N LEU A 20 -18.20 -3.07 4.79
CA LEU A 20 -17.14 -2.14 4.39
C LEU A 20 -15.85 -2.95 4.35
N ALA A 21 -15.50 -3.42 3.16
CA ALA A 21 -14.32 -4.23 2.93
C ALA A 21 -13.12 -3.41 3.40
N GLN A 22 -12.48 -3.88 4.45
CA GLN A 22 -11.33 -3.24 5.03
C GLN A 22 -10.18 -3.28 4.02
N SER A 23 -9.58 -2.13 3.73
CA SER A 23 -8.49 -2.04 2.76
C SER A 23 -7.33 -2.95 3.16
N THR A 24 -6.91 -3.82 2.26
CA THR A 24 -5.70 -4.65 2.43
C THR A 24 -4.44 -3.79 2.27
N PRO A 25 -3.28 -4.25 2.73
CA PRO A 25 -2.02 -3.54 2.51
C PRO A 25 -1.73 -3.30 1.03
N GLU A 26 -2.08 -4.27 0.16
CA GLU A 26 -1.96 -4.16 -1.29
C GLU A 26 -2.82 -3.03 -1.85
N GLN A 27 -4.07 -2.93 -1.39
CA GLN A 27 -4.99 -1.86 -1.81
C GLN A 27 -4.52 -0.48 -1.33
N ILE A 28 -3.97 -0.41 -0.11
CA ILE A 28 -3.40 0.84 0.41
C ILE A 28 -2.19 1.26 -0.43
N ALA A 29 -1.29 0.33 -0.75
CA ALA A 29 -0.13 0.62 -1.59
C ALA A 29 -0.52 0.98 -3.02
N ALA A 30 -1.48 0.28 -3.63
CA ALA A 30 -1.98 0.60 -4.96
C ALA A 30 -2.58 2.00 -5.02
N HIS A 31 -3.39 2.36 -4.04
CA HIS A 31 -3.99 3.69 -3.96
C HIS A 31 -2.95 4.80 -3.72
N PHE A 32 -1.88 4.52 -2.96
CA PHE A 32 -0.73 5.42 -2.86
C PHE A 32 -0.16 5.73 -4.24
N PHE A 33 0.09 4.73 -5.09
CA PHE A 33 0.63 4.94 -6.43
C PHE A 33 -0.37 5.60 -7.39
N ASP A 34 -1.67 5.35 -7.20
CA ASP A 34 -2.72 6.05 -7.97
C ASP A 34 -2.73 7.57 -7.70
N ILE A 35 -2.48 7.98 -6.46
CA ILE A 35 -2.31 9.38 -6.12
C ILE A 35 -0.93 9.89 -6.61
N TYR A 36 0.13 9.11 -6.38
CA TYR A 36 1.51 9.48 -6.69
C TYR A 36 1.72 9.82 -8.17
N LYS A 37 1.04 9.10 -9.09
CA LYS A 37 1.13 9.34 -10.54
C LYS A 37 0.51 10.64 -11.02
N THR A 38 -0.27 11.33 -10.19
CA THR A 38 -0.89 12.60 -10.57
C THR A 38 0.12 13.74 -10.44
N GLU A 39 -0.05 14.81 -11.22
CA GLU A 39 0.81 15.98 -11.13
C GLU A 39 0.80 16.56 -9.70
N GLY A 40 1.97 16.71 -9.11
CA GLY A 40 2.10 17.14 -7.70
C GLY A 40 1.58 16.13 -6.66
N GLY A 41 1.24 14.91 -7.07
CA GLY A 41 0.58 13.91 -6.22
C GLY A 41 1.44 13.32 -5.12
N SER A 42 2.76 13.49 -5.14
CA SER A 42 3.66 12.90 -4.14
C SER A 42 3.33 13.29 -2.70
N ASP A 43 3.01 14.57 -2.45
CA ASP A 43 2.64 15.05 -1.11
C ASP A 43 1.33 14.45 -0.62
N SER A 44 0.34 14.39 -1.52
CA SER A 44 -0.97 13.81 -1.24
C SER A 44 -0.87 12.29 -1.01
N ALA A 45 -0.04 11.59 -1.78
CA ALA A 45 0.21 10.17 -1.62
C ALA A 45 0.84 9.84 -0.26
N VAL A 46 1.86 10.61 0.15
CA VAL A 46 2.48 10.48 1.48
C VAL A 46 1.48 10.79 2.57
N SER A 47 0.70 11.87 2.45
CA SER A 47 -0.35 12.23 3.40
C SER A 47 -1.40 11.11 3.56
N TYR A 48 -1.87 10.57 2.44
CA TYR A 48 -2.81 9.44 2.43
C TYR A 48 -2.24 8.23 3.17
N LEU A 49 -0.99 7.85 2.85
CA LEU A 49 -0.36 6.67 3.46
C LEU A 49 -0.26 6.80 4.98
N PHE A 50 0.19 7.95 5.47
CA PHE A 50 0.32 8.20 6.91
C PHE A 50 -1.03 8.39 7.61
N ALA A 51 -2.07 8.84 6.92
CA ALA A 51 -3.43 8.92 7.48
C ALA A 51 -4.03 7.54 7.85
N THR A 52 -3.49 6.44 7.32
CA THR A 52 -3.87 5.08 7.76
C THR A 52 -3.48 4.79 9.20
N ASN A 53 -2.55 5.56 9.77
CA ASN A 53 -2.03 5.37 11.12
C ASN A 53 -2.29 6.61 11.99
N LYS A 54 -3.34 6.56 12.83
CA LYS A 54 -3.72 7.67 13.73
C LYS A 54 -2.61 8.12 14.69
N TYR A 55 -1.63 7.28 14.95
CA TYR A 55 -0.51 7.62 15.84
C TYR A 55 0.57 8.47 15.17
N THR A 56 0.46 8.71 13.87
CA THR A 56 1.35 9.61 13.12
C THR A 56 0.84 11.06 13.03
N ALA A 57 -0.30 11.35 13.63
CA ALA A 57 -0.92 12.69 13.58
C ALA A 57 0.00 13.80 14.10
N ASN A 58 0.91 13.50 15.05
CA ASN A 58 1.84 14.45 15.64
C ASN A 58 3.18 14.55 14.89
N LEU A 59 3.33 13.86 13.75
CA LEU A 59 4.57 13.84 12.96
C LEU A 59 4.61 14.92 11.86
N GLY A 60 3.85 15.99 11.98
CA GLY A 60 3.76 17.04 10.95
C GLY A 60 5.11 17.49 10.39
N PRO A 61 6.06 18.00 11.20
CA PRO A 61 7.37 18.43 10.70
C PRO A 61 8.19 17.31 10.04
N GLN A 62 8.15 16.09 10.59
CA GLN A 62 8.82 14.92 10.00
C GLN A 62 8.19 14.54 8.68
N LEU A 63 6.87 14.60 8.58
CA LEU A 63 6.13 14.31 7.35
C LEU A 63 6.45 15.31 6.24
N ASP A 64 6.57 16.61 6.58
CA ASP A 64 6.96 17.65 5.64
C ASP A 64 8.39 17.42 5.13
N THR A 65 9.29 16.94 5.98
CA THR A 65 10.65 16.56 5.57
C THR A 65 10.63 15.40 4.58
N VAL A 66 9.82 14.36 4.84
CA VAL A 66 9.63 13.21 3.94
C VAL A 66 9.10 13.66 2.59
N LYS A 67 8.05 14.49 2.56
CA LYS A 67 7.46 15.05 1.34
C LYS A 67 8.47 15.87 0.54
N SER A 68 9.19 16.78 1.20
CA SER A 68 10.20 17.62 0.55
C SER A 68 11.32 16.82 -0.08
N LYS A 69 11.79 15.78 0.63
CA LYS A 69 12.81 14.87 0.11
C LYS A 69 12.29 14.08 -1.10
N LEU A 70 11.07 13.56 -1.04
CA LEU A 70 10.47 12.83 -2.15
C LEU A 70 10.31 13.72 -3.40
N LYS A 71 9.87 14.98 -3.23
CA LYS A 71 9.82 15.98 -4.30
C LYS A 71 11.18 16.21 -4.96
N GLN A 72 12.25 16.29 -4.17
CA GLN A 72 13.61 16.43 -4.72
C GLN A 72 13.97 15.28 -5.63
N TYR A 73 13.71 14.03 -5.20
CA TYR A 73 13.96 12.85 -6.03
C TYR A 73 13.16 12.89 -7.33
N ILE A 74 11.85 13.17 -7.26
CA ILE A 74 10.99 13.24 -8.45
C ILE A 74 11.45 14.32 -9.42
N SER A 75 11.84 15.51 -8.92
CA SER A 75 12.32 16.59 -9.79
C SER A 75 13.62 16.23 -10.52
N TYR A 76 14.45 15.39 -9.93
CA TYR A 76 15.67 14.89 -10.54
C TYR A 76 15.43 13.70 -11.48
N PHE A 77 14.59 12.75 -11.08
CA PHE A 77 14.37 11.50 -11.84
C PHE A 77 13.37 11.66 -12.99
N GLY A 78 12.54 12.66 -12.95
CA GLY A 78 11.57 12.96 -14.00
C GLY A 78 10.24 12.27 -13.82
N GLN A 79 9.51 12.08 -14.93
CA GLN A 79 8.16 11.57 -14.93
C GLN A 79 8.07 10.13 -14.43
N PHE A 80 7.01 9.84 -13.67
CA PHE A 80 6.66 8.48 -13.23
C PHE A 80 5.93 7.71 -14.33
N HIS A 81 6.34 6.45 -14.60
CA HIS A 81 5.80 5.58 -15.63
C HIS A 81 5.07 4.34 -15.11
N GLY A 82 5.18 4.06 -13.81
CA GLY A 82 4.56 2.89 -13.21
C GLY A 82 5.44 2.29 -12.11
N TYR A 83 4.95 1.22 -11.52
CA TYR A 83 5.67 0.53 -10.43
C TYR A 83 5.57 -0.98 -10.56
N ASP A 84 6.57 -1.67 -10.01
CA ASP A 84 6.66 -3.11 -9.96
C ASP A 84 6.88 -3.57 -8.51
N LEU A 85 6.20 -4.64 -8.09
CA LEU A 85 6.44 -5.24 -6.78
C LEU A 85 7.70 -6.12 -6.86
N LEU A 86 8.77 -5.73 -6.17
CA LEU A 86 10.01 -6.50 -6.11
C LEU A 86 9.97 -7.59 -5.06
N SER A 87 9.40 -7.29 -3.89
CA SER A 87 9.40 -8.20 -2.75
C SER A 87 8.18 -8.00 -1.87
N LYS A 88 7.64 -9.13 -1.36
CA LYS A 88 6.64 -9.17 -0.30
C LYS A 88 7.13 -10.14 0.76
N LYS A 89 7.40 -9.64 1.98
CA LYS A 89 7.87 -10.44 3.12
C LYS A 89 6.88 -10.28 4.29
N SER A 90 6.50 -11.37 4.95
CA SER A 90 5.58 -11.35 6.08
C SER A 90 6.23 -11.95 7.33
N ALA A 91 6.03 -11.29 8.47
CA ALA A 91 6.33 -11.83 9.79
C ALA A 91 5.01 -12.12 10.50
N GLY A 92 4.43 -13.29 10.18
CA GLY A 92 3.07 -13.65 10.60
C GLY A 92 1.97 -12.93 9.79
N PRO A 93 0.69 -13.09 10.19
CA PRO A 93 -0.45 -12.63 9.41
C PRO A 93 -0.72 -11.11 9.52
N ASN A 94 -0.04 -10.43 10.43
CA ASN A 94 -0.36 -9.04 10.79
C ASN A 94 0.80 -8.05 10.57
N TYR A 95 1.91 -8.47 9.93
CA TYR A 95 3.08 -7.65 9.71
C TYR A 95 3.69 -7.96 8.35
N ILE A 96 3.61 -7.02 7.41
CA ILE A 96 3.96 -7.25 6.00
C ILE A 96 4.80 -6.10 5.48
N LEU A 97 5.95 -6.43 4.89
CA LEU A 97 6.81 -5.52 4.15
C LEU A 97 6.59 -5.70 2.65
N PHE A 98 6.32 -4.60 1.95
CA PHE A 98 6.41 -4.50 0.51
C PHE A 98 7.61 -3.67 0.09
N VAL A 99 8.26 -4.09 -0.99
CA VAL A 99 9.30 -3.33 -1.68
C VAL A 99 8.85 -3.16 -3.12
N TYR A 100 8.72 -1.92 -3.55
CA TYR A 100 8.31 -1.54 -4.90
C TYR A 100 9.43 -0.79 -5.60
N LEU A 101 9.57 -1.02 -6.91
CA LEU A 101 10.35 -0.22 -7.83
C LEU A 101 9.41 0.74 -8.56
N ALA A 102 9.57 2.04 -8.36
CA ALA A 102 8.90 3.06 -9.16
C ALA A 102 9.79 3.46 -10.33
N ARG A 103 9.26 3.34 -11.54
CA ARG A 103 9.99 3.65 -12.79
C ARG A 103 9.79 5.11 -13.15
N HIS A 104 10.90 5.84 -13.28
CA HIS A 104 10.95 7.23 -13.72
C HIS A 104 11.83 7.37 -14.96
N ASP A 105 11.86 8.56 -15.57
CA ASP A 105 12.60 8.80 -16.82
C ASP A 105 14.09 8.48 -16.72
N ARG A 106 14.75 8.90 -15.65
CA ARG A 106 16.20 8.80 -15.50
C ARG A 106 16.65 7.61 -14.67
N GLU A 107 16.05 7.45 -13.49
CA GLU A 107 16.46 6.42 -12.53
C GLU A 107 15.25 5.89 -11.78
N PRO A 108 15.26 4.63 -11.36
CA PRO A 108 14.22 4.07 -10.53
C PRO A 108 14.30 4.61 -9.10
N LEU A 109 13.15 4.62 -8.42
CA LEU A 109 13.04 4.91 -7.00
C LEU A 109 12.47 3.69 -6.28
N THR A 110 13.16 3.22 -5.25
CA THR A 110 12.67 2.10 -4.43
C THR A 110 11.83 2.62 -3.28
N PHE A 111 10.63 2.05 -3.11
CA PHE A 111 9.75 2.31 -1.97
C PHE A 111 9.64 1.08 -1.08
N ARG A 112 9.89 1.25 0.23
CA ARG A 112 9.72 0.21 1.26
C ARG A 112 8.56 0.60 2.17
N MET A 113 7.49 -0.19 2.15
CA MET A 113 6.26 0.05 2.90
C MET A 113 6.03 -1.10 3.86
N LEU A 114 6.15 -0.84 5.16
CA LEU A 114 5.89 -1.81 6.21
C LEU A 114 4.52 -1.55 6.82
N PHE A 115 3.64 -2.53 6.71
CA PHE A 115 2.29 -2.47 7.24
C PHE A 115 2.12 -3.34 8.48
N TYR A 116 1.33 -2.85 9.42
CA TYR A 116 0.98 -3.54 10.65
C TYR A 116 -0.52 -3.48 10.91
N LYS A 117 -1.07 -4.61 11.39
CA LYS A 117 -2.47 -4.75 11.78
C LYS A 117 -2.54 -5.17 13.24
N ALA A 118 -2.82 -4.23 14.15
CA ALA A 118 -2.90 -4.51 15.60
C ALA A 118 -4.22 -5.20 16.00
N ALA A 119 -5.33 -4.82 15.36
CA ALA A 119 -6.66 -5.40 15.55
C ALA A 119 -7.29 -5.61 14.16
N ASP A 120 -8.14 -4.69 13.73
CA ASP A 120 -8.93 -4.89 12.50
C ASP A 120 -8.37 -4.14 11.29
N LYS A 121 -7.56 -3.08 11.48
CA LYS A 121 -7.13 -2.19 10.40
C LYS A 121 -5.64 -2.26 10.14
N TRP A 122 -5.29 -2.40 8.86
CA TRP A 122 -3.94 -2.21 8.39
C TRP A 122 -3.55 -0.74 8.44
N LYS A 123 -2.34 -0.47 8.84
CA LYS A 123 -1.77 0.87 8.91
C LYS A 123 -0.30 0.83 8.52
N ILE A 124 0.17 1.93 7.94
CA ILE A 124 1.61 2.10 7.70
C ILE A 124 2.36 2.16 9.03
N GLN A 125 3.44 1.40 9.14
CA GLN A 125 4.35 1.42 10.28
C GLN A 125 5.66 2.11 9.92
N THR A 126 6.18 1.82 8.71
CA THR A 126 7.40 2.43 8.19
C THR A 126 7.23 2.71 6.71
N PHE A 127 7.72 3.86 6.28
CA PHE A 127 7.78 4.27 4.88
C PHE A 127 9.16 4.83 4.60
N ASN A 128 9.89 4.21 3.70
CA ASN A 128 11.21 4.66 3.23
C ASN A 128 11.26 4.62 1.72
N PHE A 129 12.11 5.46 1.14
CA PHE A 129 12.44 5.45 -0.27
C PHE A 129 13.90 5.82 -0.47
N ASN A 130 14.52 5.25 -1.49
CA ASN A 130 15.89 5.52 -1.91
C ASN A 130 16.08 5.22 -3.39
N ASP A 131 17.19 5.67 -3.95
CA ASP A 131 17.64 5.48 -5.32
C ASP A 131 18.64 4.31 -5.47
N SER A 132 18.98 3.64 -4.36
CA SER A 132 19.89 2.50 -4.36
C SER A 132 19.13 1.20 -4.58
N MET A 133 19.52 0.46 -5.63
CA MET A 133 19.03 -0.89 -5.92
C MET A 133 19.96 -1.98 -5.40
N ASP A 134 21.15 -1.62 -4.91
CA ASP A 134 22.20 -2.56 -4.54
C ASP A 134 21.77 -3.50 -3.42
N ASP A 135 21.09 -2.98 -2.40
CA ASP A 135 20.58 -3.77 -1.29
C ASP A 135 19.54 -4.81 -1.74
N GLU A 136 18.64 -4.42 -2.64
CA GLU A 136 17.59 -5.32 -3.15
C GLU A 136 18.17 -6.40 -4.06
N LEU A 137 19.18 -6.05 -4.90
CA LEU A 137 19.88 -7.00 -5.74
C LEU A 137 20.73 -7.97 -4.91
N GLN A 138 21.38 -7.50 -3.84
CA GLN A 138 22.10 -8.36 -2.92
C GLN A 138 21.19 -9.34 -2.18
N ASP A 139 20.03 -8.87 -1.69
CA ASP A 139 19.03 -9.73 -1.05
C ASP A 139 18.47 -10.78 -2.02
N ALA A 140 18.21 -10.40 -3.27
CA ALA A 140 17.77 -11.33 -4.30
C ALA A 140 18.85 -12.38 -4.62
N SER A 141 20.13 -11.98 -4.73
CA SER A 141 21.23 -12.90 -5.03
C SER A 141 21.48 -13.89 -3.88
N LYS A 142 21.38 -13.45 -2.63
CA LYS A 142 21.44 -14.33 -1.46
C LYS A 142 20.32 -15.37 -1.46
N ALA A 143 19.10 -14.96 -1.80
CA ALA A 143 17.95 -15.87 -1.84
C ALA A 143 18.12 -16.96 -2.94
N ILE A 144 18.74 -16.64 -4.07
CA ILE A 144 19.06 -17.60 -5.14
C ILE A 144 20.10 -18.59 -4.66
N SER A 145 21.21 -18.12 -4.07
CA SER A 145 22.30 -18.99 -3.58
C SER A 145 21.84 -19.98 -2.51
N PHE A 146 20.88 -19.63 -1.65
CA PHE A 146 20.28 -20.56 -0.68
C PHE A 146 19.43 -21.65 -1.33
N ARG A 147 18.83 -21.39 -2.50
CA ARG A 147 18.02 -22.37 -3.23
C ARG A 147 18.88 -23.38 -4.00
N GLU A 148 20.03 -22.96 -4.50
CA GLU A 148 20.93 -23.82 -5.27
C GLU A 148 21.77 -24.77 -4.38
N ASN A 149 21.89 -24.48 -3.09
CA ASN A 149 22.67 -25.26 -2.12
C ASN A 149 21.85 -26.21 -1.23
N ASN A 150 20.52 -26.33 -1.47
CA ASN A 150 19.60 -27.26 -0.82
C ASN A 150 18.90 -28.15 -1.83
#